data_c21c6dcbcbfe6fa4f573392fc119184e
#
_entry.id   c21c6dcbcbfe6fa4f573392fc119184e
#
_cell.length_a   1.000
_cell.length_b   1.000
_cell.length_c   1.000
_cell.angle_alpha   90.00
_cell.angle_beta   90.00
_cell.angle_gamma   90.00
#
_symmetry.space_group_name_H-M   'P 1'
#
loop_
_entity.id
_entity.type
_entity.pdbx_description
1 polymer ?
#
loop_
_entity_poly.entity_id
_entity_poly.type
_entity_poly.pdbx_seq_one_letter_code
_entity_poly.pdbx_strand_id
1 'polypeptide(L)'
;VDNISREESDLPTAASLEDRHTTASGSVWTSPAAYIVPPVLALASLLAIWEIWLRVANVPVYILPMPSVVFARLVSDLGFFAWHGGITLLEALGGFALGAGVALIGATLMAHSRFLERSLLPIAVLVKVTPIVAIAPLFVIWFGFGSLPKIFIAALITFFPVLVNAMTGLRAVEPGALDYFRSLSSSRREIYLKLRLPSALPYLFAAFRISIPLSVIGAVVGEWFSGDRGLGSIVIVAH
;
A
#
# COMPACT_ATOMS: atom_id res chain seq x y z
N VAL A 1 -7.04 -38.06 64.91
CA VAL A 1 -6.00 -38.18 63.87
C VAL A 1 -6.64 -38.59 62.51
N ASP A 2 -7.95 -38.86 62.48
CA ASP A 2 -8.62 -39.46 61.26
C ASP A 2 -9.39 -38.47 60.35
N ASN A 3 -9.20 -37.21 60.49
CA ASN A 3 -10.00 -36.25 59.72
C ASN A 3 -9.22 -35.47 58.65
N ILE A 4 -7.92 -35.70 58.48
CA ILE A 4 -7.09 -35.02 57.45
C ILE A 4 -7.02 -35.79 56.15
N SER A 5 -7.31 -37.12 56.15
CA SER A 5 -7.18 -37.96 54.95
C SER A 5 -8.40 -37.98 54.01
N ARG A 6 -9.49 -37.30 54.34
CA ARG A 6 -10.70 -37.20 53.50
C ARG A 6 -10.81 -35.93 52.63
N GLU A 7 -10.03 -34.90 52.92
CA GLU A 7 -10.08 -33.63 52.17
C GLU A 7 -9.18 -33.63 50.91
N GLU A 8 -8.26 -34.57 50.79
CA GLU A 8 -7.32 -34.63 49.67
C GLU A 8 -7.89 -35.36 48.42
N SER A 9 -9.05 -36.02 48.54
CA SER A 9 -9.65 -36.80 47.44
C SER A 9 -10.58 -35.99 46.53
N ASP A 10 -10.94 -34.77 46.91
CA ASP A 10 -11.89 -33.93 46.14
C ASP A 10 -11.26 -32.80 45.35
N LEU A 11 -9.94 -32.76 45.24
CA LEU A 11 -9.27 -31.82 44.34
C LEU A 11 -9.46 -32.29 42.89
N PRO A 12 -10.06 -31.46 42.02
CA PRO A 12 -10.23 -31.82 40.63
C PRO A 12 -8.87 -32.02 40.00
N THR A 13 -8.65 -33.21 39.42
CA THR A 13 -7.43 -33.57 38.70
C THR A 13 -7.18 -32.58 37.56
N ALA A 14 -5.92 -32.24 37.30
CA ALA A 14 -5.53 -31.33 36.23
C ALA A 14 -6.19 -31.65 34.86
N ALA A 15 -6.41 -32.96 34.62
CA ALA A 15 -7.13 -33.44 33.45
C ALA A 15 -8.61 -32.98 33.39
N SER A 16 -9.27 -32.79 34.56
CA SER A 16 -10.66 -32.33 34.60
C SER A 16 -10.78 -30.81 34.43
N LEU A 17 -9.72 -30.04 34.61
CA LEU A 17 -9.64 -28.62 34.34
C LEU A 17 -9.29 -28.30 32.87
N GLU A 18 -8.50 -29.16 32.25
CA GLU A 18 -8.17 -29.06 30.83
C GLU A 18 -9.36 -29.33 29.91
N ASP A 19 -10.26 -30.27 30.32
CA ASP A 19 -11.46 -30.61 29.54
C ASP A 19 -12.56 -29.53 29.61
N ARG A 20 -12.52 -28.61 30.60
CA ARG A 20 -13.46 -27.51 30.71
C ARG A 20 -13.11 -26.30 29.81
N HIS A 21 -11.84 -26.19 29.37
CA HIS A 21 -11.41 -25.11 28.49
C HIS A 21 -11.57 -25.43 26.99
N THR A 22 -11.82 -26.70 26.63
CA THR A 22 -11.93 -27.13 25.23
C THR A 22 -13.35 -27.14 24.65
N THR A 23 -14.40 -26.91 25.47
CA THR A 23 -15.80 -27.02 25.00
C THR A 23 -16.52 -25.68 24.76
N ALA A 24 -15.83 -24.54 24.79
CA ALA A 24 -16.50 -23.25 24.62
C ALA A 24 -15.78 -22.33 23.62
N SER A 25 -15.53 -22.78 22.40
CA SER A 25 -15.51 -21.89 21.24
C SER A 25 -15.67 -22.70 19.96
N GLY A 26 -16.85 -23.20 19.72
CA GLY A 26 -17.27 -23.59 18.38
C GLY A 26 -17.16 -22.33 17.52
N SER A 27 -16.08 -22.23 16.72
CA SER A 27 -15.77 -21.07 15.91
C SER A 27 -16.83 -20.88 14.83
N VAL A 28 -17.84 -20.08 15.11
CA VAL A 28 -18.78 -19.54 14.11
C VAL A 28 -18.02 -18.81 13.00
N TRP A 29 -16.76 -18.50 13.21
CA TRP A 29 -15.87 -17.72 12.32
C TRP A 29 -15.09 -18.54 11.28
N THR A 30 -15.26 -19.86 11.20
CA THR A 30 -14.50 -20.69 10.25
C THR A 30 -15.11 -20.82 8.86
N SER A 31 -16.32 -20.33 8.65
CA SER A 31 -16.91 -20.31 7.30
C SER A 31 -16.44 -19.09 6.50
N PRO A 32 -16.08 -19.22 5.21
CA PRO A 32 -15.74 -18.08 4.34
C PRO A 32 -16.82 -16.99 4.35
N ALA A 33 -18.08 -17.38 4.55
CA ALA A 33 -19.21 -16.46 4.65
C ALA A 33 -19.11 -15.53 5.87
N ALA A 34 -18.60 -16.00 7.01
CA ALA A 34 -18.44 -15.18 8.21
C ALA A 34 -17.44 -14.02 8.05
N TYR A 35 -16.48 -14.14 7.13
CA TYR A 35 -15.53 -13.07 6.81
C TYR A 35 -16.05 -12.10 5.75
N ILE A 36 -16.89 -12.56 4.82
CA ILE A 36 -17.36 -11.77 3.68
C ILE A 36 -18.67 -11.06 3.99
N VAL A 37 -19.60 -11.73 4.69
CA VAL A 37 -20.95 -11.20 4.92
C VAL A 37 -20.95 -9.90 5.75
N PRO A 38 -20.23 -9.77 6.89
CA PRO A 38 -20.25 -8.54 7.68
C PRO A 38 -19.76 -7.29 6.90
N PRO A 39 -18.61 -7.30 6.22
CA PRO A 39 -18.18 -6.12 5.46
C PRO A 39 -19.10 -5.80 4.27
N VAL A 40 -19.68 -6.81 3.61
CA VAL A 40 -20.65 -6.59 2.52
C VAL A 40 -21.92 -5.94 3.07
N LEU A 41 -22.46 -6.43 4.18
CA LEU A 41 -23.64 -5.83 4.83
C LEU A 41 -23.34 -4.41 5.31
N ALA A 42 -22.18 -4.16 5.89
CA ALA A 42 -21.76 -2.82 6.32
C ALA A 42 -21.68 -1.85 5.13
N LEU A 43 -21.09 -2.27 4.02
CA LEU A 43 -21.03 -1.46 2.80
C LEU A 43 -22.42 -1.22 2.20
N ALA A 44 -23.23 -2.27 2.10
CA ALA A 44 -24.59 -2.16 1.58
C ALA A 44 -25.47 -1.23 2.43
N SER A 45 -25.37 -1.33 3.77
CA SER A 45 -26.11 -0.45 4.68
C SER A 45 -25.63 1.01 4.56
N LEU A 46 -24.32 1.25 4.42
CA LEU A 46 -23.78 2.59 4.20
C LEU A 46 -24.32 3.21 2.90
N LEU A 47 -24.29 2.46 1.80
CA LEU A 47 -24.81 2.91 0.51
C LEU A 47 -26.33 3.13 0.56
N ALA A 48 -27.08 2.27 1.25
CA ALA A 48 -28.52 2.44 1.44
C ALA A 48 -28.86 3.69 2.27
N ILE A 49 -28.14 3.94 3.35
CA ILE A 49 -28.31 5.15 4.17
C ILE A 49 -28.02 6.40 3.32
N TRP A 50 -26.92 6.40 2.55
CA TRP A 50 -26.60 7.50 1.64
C TRP A 50 -27.70 7.73 0.61
N GLU A 51 -28.18 6.69 -0.06
CA GLU A 51 -29.26 6.76 -1.05
C GLU A 51 -30.56 7.31 -0.44
N ILE A 52 -31.00 6.76 0.72
CA ILE A 52 -32.22 7.16 1.41
C ILE A 52 -32.11 8.62 1.88
N TRP A 53 -30.98 9.01 2.47
CA TRP A 53 -30.77 10.35 2.95
C TRP A 53 -30.87 11.39 1.82
N LEU A 54 -30.24 11.14 0.66
CA LEU A 54 -30.33 12.04 -0.49
C LEU A 54 -31.74 12.14 -1.06
N ARG A 55 -32.50 11.04 -1.09
CA ARG A 55 -33.89 11.04 -1.53
C ARG A 55 -34.79 11.83 -0.60
N VAL A 56 -34.63 11.66 0.71
CA VAL A 56 -35.45 12.36 1.71
C VAL A 56 -35.10 13.86 1.76
N ALA A 57 -33.81 14.18 1.68
CA ALA A 57 -33.32 15.56 1.70
C ALA A 57 -33.53 16.31 0.36
N ASN A 58 -33.99 15.63 -0.70
CA ASN A 58 -34.14 16.17 -2.05
C ASN A 58 -32.88 16.90 -2.55
N VAL A 59 -31.69 16.36 -2.26
CA VAL A 59 -30.41 16.97 -2.66
C VAL A 59 -30.25 16.88 -4.19
N PRO A 60 -29.99 18.00 -4.87
CA PRO A 60 -29.78 17.99 -6.32
C PRO A 60 -28.58 17.13 -6.72
N VAL A 61 -28.72 16.40 -7.84
CA VAL A 61 -27.69 15.45 -8.35
C VAL A 61 -26.34 16.12 -8.61
N TYR A 62 -26.33 17.40 -8.98
CA TYR A 62 -25.10 18.16 -9.22
C TYR A 62 -24.32 18.54 -7.94
N ILE A 63 -24.97 18.49 -6.76
CA ILE A 63 -24.30 18.68 -5.46
C ILE A 63 -23.71 17.35 -4.98
N LEU A 64 -24.56 16.32 -4.95
CA LEU A 64 -24.15 14.97 -4.52
C LEU A 64 -25.04 13.93 -5.22
N PRO A 65 -24.48 13.14 -6.15
CA PRO A 65 -25.25 12.11 -6.86
C PRO A 65 -25.58 10.93 -5.94
N MET A 66 -26.72 10.32 -6.19
CA MET A 66 -27.12 9.07 -5.52
C MET A 66 -26.24 7.91 -5.97
N PRO A 67 -25.91 6.94 -5.09
CA PRO A 67 -25.20 5.72 -5.47
C PRO A 67 -25.76 5.01 -6.70
N SER A 68 -27.08 4.90 -6.80
CA SER A 68 -27.78 4.29 -7.94
C SER A 68 -27.50 5.03 -9.26
N VAL A 69 -27.46 6.36 -9.24
CA VAL A 69 -27.17 7.20 -10.41
C VAL A 69 -25.70 7.05 -10.82
N VAL A 70 -24.79 7.04 -9.85
CA VAL A 70 -23.34 6.82 -10.10
C VAL A 70 -23.10 5.47 -10.75
N PHE A 71 -23.74 4.41 -10.21
CA PHE A 71 -23.62 3.06 -10.77
C PHE A 71 -24.22 2.96 -12.18
N ALA A 72 -25.39 3.51 -12.40
CA ALA A 72 -26.03 3.55 -13.72
C ALA A 72 -25.11 4.27 -14.75
N ARG A 73 -24.53 5.41 -14.38
CA ARG A 73 -23.59 6.15 -15.24
C ARG A 73 -22.33 5.37 -15.54
N LEU A 74 -21.75 4.71 -14.54
CA LEU A 74 -20.57 3.87 -14.72
C LEU A 74 -20.82 2.74 -15.73
N VAL A 75 -21.98 2.10 -15.66
CA VAL A 75 -22.34 0.99 -16.56
C VAL A 75 -22.69 1.51 -17.97
N SER A 76 -23.41 2.64 -18.09
CA SER A 76 -23.78 3.20 -19.40
C SER A 76 -22.56 3.66 -20.21
N ASP A 77 -21.54 4.20 -19.56
CA ASP A 77 -20.35 4.75 -20.19
C ASP A 77 -19.08 3.96 -19.86
N LEU A 78 -19.21 2.65 -19.69
CA LEU A 78 -18.08 1.78 -19.28
C LEU A 78 -16.85 1.94 -20.20
N GLY A 79 -17.04 2.08 -21.51
CA GLY A 79 -15.97 2.30 -22.46
C GLY A 79 -15.18 3.58 -22.20
N PHE A 80 -15.90 4.68 -21.87
CA PHE A 80 -15.29 5.95 -21.52
C PHE A 80 -14.45 5.84 -20.24
N PHE A 81 -15.02 5.28 -19.17
CA PHE A 81 -14.30 5.11 -17.91
C PHE A 81 -13.14 4.12 -18.02
N ALA A 82 -13.29 3.04 -18.79
CA ALA A 82 -12.22 2.07 -19.03
C ALA A 82 -11.05 2.69 -19.80
N TRP A 83 -11.32 3.52 -20.81
CA TRP A 83 -10.30 4.26 -21.55
C TRP A 83 -9.49 5.20 -20.65
N HIS A 84 -10.16 6.07 -19.91
CA HIS A 84 -9.51 7.01 -18.99
C HIS A 84 -8.80 6.28 -17.84
N GLY A 85 -9.43 5.24 -17.29
CA GLY A 85 -8.82 4.37 -16.27
C GLY A 85 -7.56 3.66 -16.75
N GLY A 86 -7.57 3.20 -18.00
CA GLY A 86 -6.40 2.62 -18.64
C GLY A 86 -5.22 3.59 -18.75
N ILE A 87 -5.50 4.86 -19.09
CA ILE A 87 -4.48 5.91 -19.14
C ILE A 87 -3.90 6.15 -17.75
N THR A 88 -4.74 6.40 -16.75
CA THR A 88 -4.30 6.60 -15.36
C THR A 88 -3.47 5.42 -14.86
N LEU A 89 -3.89 4.19 -15.18
CA LEU A 89 -3.17 2.97 -14.79
C LEU A 89 -1.78 2.89 -15.44
N LEU A 90 -1.67 3.20 -16.73
CA LEU A 90 -0.37 3.21 -17.43
C LEU A 90 0.56 4.29 -16.88
N GLU A 91 0.05 5.48 -16.58
CA GLU A 91 0.81 6.57 -15.96
C GLU A 91 1.26 6.20 -14.54
N ALA A 92 0.38 5.58 -13.75
CA ALA A 92 0.69 5.09 -12.41
C ALA A 92 1.76 3.98 -12.44
N LEU A 93 1.62 2.98 -13.33
CA LEU A 93 2.60 1.91 -13.48
C LEU A 93 3.95 2.42 -13.98
N GLY A 94 3.94 3.35 -14.94
CA GLY A 94 5.15 4.02 -15.42
C GLY A 94 5.85 4.79 -14.30
N GLY A 95 5.09 5.54 -13.51
CA GLY A 95 5.59 6.28 -12.34
C GLY A 95 6.11 5.35 -11.25
N PHE A 96 5.37 4.28 -10.93
CA PHE A 96 5.84 3.26 -9.99
C PHE A 96 7.15 2.60 -10.45
N ALA A 97 7.24 2.18 -11.70
CA ALA A 97 8.43 1.53 -12.23
C ALA A 97 9.65 2.47 -12.21
N LEU A 98 9.46 3.73 -12.59
CA LEU A 98 10.51 4.75 -12.55
C LEU A 98 10.94 5.05 -11.10
N GLY A 99 9.98 5.34 -10.23
CA GLY A 99 10.26 5.68 -8.82
C GLY A 99 10.89 4.53 -8.05
N ALA A 100 10.35 3.30 -8.20
CA ALA A 100 10.91 2.10 -7.59
C ALA A 100 12.30 1.76 -8.15
N GLY A 101 12.51 1.89 -9.46
CA GLY A 101 13.81 1.66 -10.08
C GLY A 101 14.89 2.60 -9.55
N VAL A 102 14.62 3.90 -9.52
CA VAL A 102 15.54 4.91 -8.96
C VAL A 102 15.78 4.67 -7.46
N ALA A 103 14.72 4.34 -6.71
CA ALA A 103 14.80 4.03 -5.29
C ALA A 103 15.68 2.80 -5.01
N LEU A 104 15.53 1.73 -5.79
CA LEU A 104 16.34 0.50 -5.65
C LEU A 104 17.82 0.76 -5.94
N ILE A 105 18.13 1.54 -6.98
CA ILE A 105 19.49 1.96 -7.27
C ILE A 105 20.06 2.79 -6.11
N GLY A 106 19.31 3.79 -5.65
CA GLY A 106 19.70 4.64 -4.51
C GLY A 106 19.91 3.83 -3.24
N ALA A 107 18.99 2.92 -2.89
CA ALA A 107 19.10 2.03 -1.73
C ALA A 107 20.34 1.12 -1.82
N THR A 108 20.61 0.58 -3.00
CA THR A 108 21.80 -0.26 -3.24
C THR A 108 23.09 0.54 -3.01
N LEU A 109 23.19 1.74 -3.56
CA LEU A 109 24.33 2.61 -3.37
C LEU A 109 24.53 2.99 -1.91
N MET A 110 23.46 3.37 -1.22
CA MET A 110 23.47 3.72 0.21
C MET A 110 23.81 2.51 1.10
N ALA A 111 23.34 1.31 0.76
CA ALA A 111 23.65 0.09 1.50
C ALA A 111 25.14 -0.27 1.43
N HIS A 112 25.86 0.14 0.38
CA HIS A 112 27.28 -0.12 0.20
C HIS A 112 28.18 1.00 0.74
N SER A 113 27.68 2.23 0.93
CA SER A 113 28.47 3.39 1.34
C SER A 113 27.76 4.25 2.37
N ARG A 114 28.31 4.31 3.59
CA ARG A 114 27.81 5.22 4.64
C ARG A 114 27.92 6.70 4.25
N PHE A 115 28.89 7.04 3.40
CA PHE A 115 29.02 8.39 2.88
C PHE A 115 27.81 8.75 2.01
N LEU A 116 27.48 7.89 1.03
CA LEU A 116 26.33 8.10 0.16
C LEU A 116 25.01 8.15 0.96
N GLU A 117 24.86 7.28 1.95
CA GLU A 117 23.69 7.31 2.82
C GLU A 117 23.54 8.67 3.53
N ARG A 118 24.60 9.12 4.21
CA ARG A 118 24.57 10.39 4.95
C ARG A 118 24.35 11.60 4.05
N SER A 119 24.77 11.51 2.79
CA SER A 119 24.61 12.60 1.81
C SER A 119 23.24 12.58 1.14
N LEU A 120 22.73 11.41 0.74
CA LEU A 120 21.51 11.31 -0.08
C LEU A 120 20.23 11.16 0.76
N LEU A 121 20.33 10.56 1.96
CA LEU A 121 19.13 10.37 2.79
C LEU A 121 18.47 11.69 3.21
N PRO A 122 19.18 12.74 3.62
CA PRO A 122 18.58 14.04 3.90
C PRO A 122 17.85 14.63 2.69
N ILE A 123 18.42 14.48 1.48
CA ILE A 123 17.80 14.94 0.23
C ILE A 123 16.50 14.16 -0.03
N ALA A 124 16.53 12.84 0.14
CA ALA A 124 15.33 12.01 0.00
C ALA A 124 14.23 12.39 1.00
N VAL A 125 14.60 12.75 2.23
CA VAL A 125 13.65 13.25 3.24
C VAL A 125 13.06 14.60 2.83
N LEU A 126 13.87 15.53 2.31
CA LEU A 126 13.39 16.82 1.78
C LEU A 126 12.36 16.61 0.67
N VAL A 127 12.65 15.71 -0.26
CA VAL A 127 11.70 15.35 -1.33
C VAL A 127 10.37 14.83 -0.76
N LYS A 128 10.43 13.96 0.25
CA LYS A 128 9.23 13.40 0.90
C LYS A 128 8.36 14.45 1.57
N VAL A 129 8.97 15.41 2.28
CA VAL A 129 8.20 16.41 3.05
C VAL A 129 7.68 17.55 2.18
N THR A 130 8.17 17.68 0.95
CA THR A 130 7.68 18.70 0.03
C THR A 130 6.28 18.33 -0.46
N PRO A 131 5.28 19.24 -0.33
CA PRO A 131 3.92 18.97 -0.79
C PRO A 131 3.89 18.76 -2.30
N ILE A 132 3.53 17.53 -2.73
CA ILE A 132 3.54 17.15 -4.15
C ILE A 132 2.64 18.05 -5.00
N VAL A 133 1.49 18.48 -4.45
CA VAL A 133 0.54 19.35 -5.12
C VAL A 133 1.15 20.73 -5.46
N ALA A 134 2.11 21.18 -4.64
CA ALA A 134 2.82 22.44 -4.89
C ALA A 134 3.88 22.31 -6.01
N ILE A 135 4.44 21.11 -6.20
CA ILE A 135 5.47 20.86 -7.22
C ILE A 135 4.83 20.44 -8.56
N ALA A 136 3.64 19.88 -8.54
CA ALA A 136 2.98 19.34 -9.74
C ALA A 136 2.93 20.36 -10.93
N PRO A 137 2.57 21.63 -10.73
CA PRO A 137 2.61 22.62 -11.82
C PRO A 137 3.99 22.82 -12.42
N LEU A 138 5.06 22.70 -11.61
CA LEU A 138 6.43 22.85 -12.07
C LEU A 138 6.82 21.73 -13.06
N PHE A 139 6.37 20.49 -12.80
CA PHE A 139 6.57 19.40 -13.76
C PHE A 139 5.84 19.64 -15.07
N VAL A 140 4.65 20.22 -15.04
CA VAL A 140 3.91 20.60 -16.27
C VAL A 140 4.66 21.68 -17.05
N ILE A 141 5.26 22.67 -16.35
CA ILE A 141 6.07 23.72 -16.98
C ILE A 141 7.33 23.12 -17.64
N TRP A 142 7.99 22.17 -16.97
CA TRP A 142 9.24 21.58 -17.47
C TRP A 142 9.05 20.57 -18.60
N PHE A 143 8.04 19.71 -18.49
CA PHE A 143 7.83 18.58 -19.41
C PHE A 143 6.67 18.82 -20.40
N GLY A 144 5.94 19.92 -20.26
CA GLY A 144 4.73 20.20 -21.05
C GLY A 144 3.53 19.38 -20.59
N PHE A 145 2.44 19.51 -21.35
CA PHE A 145 1.24 18.70 -21.15
C PHE A 145 1.46 17.26 -21.64
N GLY A 146 0.75 16.30 -21.07
CA GLY A 146 0.82 14.90 -21.47
C GLY A 146 1.15 13.96 -20.29
N SER A 147 1.60 12.74 -20.60
CA SER A 147 1.80 11.70 -19.59
C SER A 147 3.11 11.86 -18.80
N LEU A 148 4.12 12.57 -19.31
CA LEU A 148 5.42 12.68 -18.65
C LEU A 148 5.32 13.33 -17.25
N PRO A 149 4.74 14.53 -17.05
CA PRO A 149 4.64 15.15 -15.73
C PRO A 149 3.89 14.23 -14.73
N LYS A 150 2.85 13.53 -15.18
CA LYS A 150 2.06 12.61 -14.35
C LYS A 150 2.90 11.41 -13.87
N ILE A 151 3.68 10.81 -14.77
CA ILE A 151 4.62 9.74 -14.47
C ILE A 151 5.67 10.19 -13.46
N PHE A 152 6.25 11.41 -13.62
CA PHE A 152 7.22 11.94 -12.67
C PHE A 152 6.63 12.22 -11.30
N ILE A 153 5.41 12.73 -11.23
CA ILE A 153 4.68 12.96 -9.98
C ILE A 153 4.42 11.63 -9.27
N ALA A 154 3.93 10.62 -9.99
CA ALA A 154 3.71 9.28 -9.45
C ALA A 154 5.03 8.62 -8.99
N ALA A 155 6.12 8.79 -9.74
CA ALA A 155 7.44 8.31 -9.38
C ALA A 155 7.96 8.97 -8.09
N LEU A 156 7.77 10.26 -7.93
CA LEU A 156 8.24 11.02 -6.77
C LEU A 156 7.54 10.54 -5.48
N ILE A 157 6.24 10.29 -5.53
CA ILE A 157 5.47 9.80 -4.37
C ILE A 157 5.91 8.39 -3.98
N THR A 158 6.20 7.53 -4.95
CA THR A 158 6.57 6.12 -4.71
C THR A 158 8.03 5.93 -4.33
N PHE A 159 8.89 6.88 -4.71
CA PHE A 159 10.34 6.82 -4.50
C PHE A 159 10.72 6.58 -3.03
N PHE A 160 10.24 7.39 -2.11
CA PHE A 160 10.70 7.37 -0.72
C PHE A 160 10.30 6.09 0.04
N PRO A 161 9.05 5.61 -0.01
CA PRO A 161 8.67 4.34 0.62
C PRO A 161 9.51 3.16 0.13
N VAL A 162 9.78 3.09 -1.18
CA VAL A 162 10.62 2.04 -1.75
C VAL A 162 12.08 2.19 -1.30
N LEU A 163 12.62 3.41 -1.33
CA LEU A 163 14.00 3.68 -0.93
C LEU A 163 14.30 3.21 0.49
N VAL A 164 13.46 3.63 1.45
CA VAL A 164 13.68 3.32 2.87
C VAL A 164 13.53 1.83 3.15
N ASN A 165 12.49 1.19 2.62
CA ASN A 165 12.29 -0.24 2.83
C ASN A 165 13.36 -1.08 2.13
N ALA A 166 13.77 -0.72 0.91
CA ALA A 166 14.85 -1.39 0.21
C ALA A 166 16.17 -1.29 0.98
N MET A 167 16.51 -0.08 1.46
CA MET A 167 17.72 0.12 2.27
C MET A 167 17.69 -0.69 3.57
N THR A 168 16.54 -0.70 4.27
CA THR A 168 16.34 -1.51 5.49
C THR A 168 16.50 -2.99 5.18
N GLY A 169 15.85 -3.48 4.13
CA GLY A 169 15.92 -4.89 3.73
C GLY A 169 17.31 -5.34 3.31
N LEU A 170 18.06 -4.53 2.57
CA LEU A 170 19.44 -4.83 2.18
C LEU A 170 20.41 -4.89 3.37
N ARG A 171 20.01 -4.35 4.53
CA ARG A 171 20.76 -4.37 5.78
C ARG A 171 20.26 -5.39 6.82
N ALA A 172 19.08 -5.92 6.62
CA ALA A 172 18.44 -6.88 7.52
C ALA A 172 19.04 -8.29 7.43
N VAL A 173 20.31 -8.37 7.01
CA VAL A 173 21.06 -9.64 6.91
C VAL A 173 21.57 -10.03 8.29
N GLU A 174 21.36 -11.29 8.66
CA GLU A 174 21.88 -11.84 9.89
C GLU A 174 23.41 -11.80 9.91
N PRO A 175 24.03 -11.29 11.01
CA PRO A 175 25.50 -11.17 11.10
C PRO A 175 26.21 -12.49 10.85
N GLY A 176 25.72 -13.61 11.39
CA GLY A 176 26.31 -14.93 11.21
C GLY A 176 26.32 -15.39 9.74
N ALA A 177 25.26 -15.12 8.99
CA ALA A 177 25.21 -15.43 7.57
C ALA A 177 26.25 -14.57 6.78
N LEU A 178 26.41 -13.30 7.16
CA LEU A 178 27.39 -12.44 6.53
C LEU A 178 28.82 -12.90 6.80
N ASP A 179 29.12 -13.31 8.03
CA ASP A 179 30.46 -13.81 8.40
C ASP A 179 30.74 -15.17 7.76
N TYR A 180 29.74 -16.02 7.59
CA TYR A 180 29.87 -17.26 6.81
C TYR A 180 30.28 -16.97 5.34
N PHE A 181 29.61 -16.05 4.65
CA PHE A 181 29.99 -15.68 3.29
C PHE A 181 31.40 -15.07 3.21
N ARG A 182 31.79 -14.30 4.22
CA ARG A 182 33.15 -13.76 4.32
C ARG A 182 34.23 -14.82 4.51
N SER A 183 33.96 -15.84 5.34
CA SER A 183 34.89 -16.98 5.55
C SER A 183 35.08 -17.79 4.27
N LEU A 184 34.08 -17.82 3.38
CA LEU A 184 34.19 -18.41 2.04
C LEU A 184 34.91 -17.50 1.03
N SER A 185 35.48 -16.36 1.45
CA SER A 185 36.10 -15.37 0.58
C SER A 185 35.17 -14.86 -0.55
N SER A 186 33.85 -14.84 -0.27
CA SER A 186 32.85 -14.43 -1.26
C SER A 186 33.04 -12.96 -1.68
N SER A 187 32.91 -12.70 -2.97
CA SER A 187 32.99 -11.35 -3.52
C SER A 187 31.81 -10.47 -3.05
N ARG A 188 31.97 -9.15 -3.08
CA ARG A 188 30.89 -8.20 -2.74
C ARG A 188 29.63 -8.42 -3.58
N ARG A 189 29.79 -8.79 -4.86
CA ARG A 189 28.70 -9.10 -5.77
C ARG A 189 27.95 -10.37 -5.35
N GLU A 190 28.67 -11.40 -4.94
CA GLU A 190 28.03 -12.64 -4.44
C GLU A 190 27.27 -12.40 -3.16
N ILE A 191 27.83 -11.68 -2.19
CA ILE A 191 27.14 -11.29 -0.95
C ILE A 191 25.88 -10.48 -1.29
N TYR A 192 25.94 -9.57 -2.25
CA TYR A 192 24.78 -8.77 -2.65
C TYR A 192 23.69 -9.64 -3.29
N LEU A 193 24.03 -10.42 -4.33
CA LEU A 193 23.05 -11.16 -5.11
C LEU A 193 22.50 -12.42 -4.39
N LYS A 194 23.36 -13.11 -3.62
CA LYS A 194 23.00 -14.39 -2.99
C LYS A 194 22.51 -14.23 -1.55
N LEU A 195 22.82 -13.13 -0.88
CA LEU A 195 22.46 -12.93 0.52
C LEU A 195 21.61 -11.67 0.73
N ARG A 196 22.11 -10.47 0.39
CA ARG A 196 21.41 -9.22 0.69
C ARG A 196 20.12 -9.04 -0.09
N LEU A 197 20.15 -9.28 -1.39
CA LEU A 197 18.98 -9.10 -2.25
C LEU A 197 17.84 -10.06 -1.92
N PRO A 198 18.08 -11.38 -1.73
CA PRO A 198 17.04 -12.29 -1.25
C PRO A 198 16.49 -11.91 0.13
N SER A 199 17.34 -11.48 1.07
CA SER A 199 16.91 -11.03 2.40
C SER A 199 16.07 -9.74 2.34
N ALA A 200 16.26 -8.91 1.31
CA ALA A 200 15.50 -7.69 1.11
C ALA A 200 14.11 -7.92 0.50
N LEU A 201 13.85 -9.06 -0.13
CA LEU A 201 12.58 -9.31 -0.84
C LEU A 201 11.33 -9.08 0.02
N PRO A 202 11.21 -9.56 1.27
CA PRO A 202 10.04 -9.30 2.09
C PRO A 202 9.78 -7.79 2.30
N TYR A 203 10.85 -7.02 2.50
CA TYR A 203 10.79 -5.55 2.66
C TYR A 203 10.38 -4.86 1.36
N LEU A 204 10.86 -5.34 0.22
CA LEU A 204 10.49 -4.83 -1.10
C LEU A 204 9.01 -5.09 -1.40
N PHE A 205 8.50 -6.29 -1.13
CA PHE A 205 7.08 -6.57 -1.30
C PHE A 205 6.21 -5.72 -0.37
N ALA A 206 6.64 -5.50 0.88
CA ALA A 206 5.95 -4.58 1.79
C ALA A 206 5.94 -3.14 1.25
N ALA A 207 7.06 -2.66 0.70
CA ALA A 207 7.16 -1.36 0.05
C ALA A 207 6.23 -1.25 -1.16
N PHE A 208 6.22 -2.24 -2.04
CA PHE A 208 5.41 -2.24 -3.26
C PHE A 208 3.91 -2.24 -2.93
N ARG A 209 3.50 -2.99 -1.91
CA ARG A 209 2.11 -2.99 -1.44
C ARG A 209 1.61 -1.60 -1.05
N ILE A 210 2.48 -0.76 -0.51
CA ILE A 210 2.17 0.64 -0.15
C ILE A 210 2.30 1.55 -1.38
N SER A 211 3.36 1.37 -2.18
CA SER A 211 3.72 2.29 -3.25
C SER A 211 2.84 2.16 -4.50
N ILE A 212 2.28 0.98 -4.79
CA ILE A 212 1.38 0.80 -5.94
C ILE A 212 0.12 1.66 -5.81
N PRO A 213 -0.64 1.64 -4.69
CA PRO A 213 -1.76 2.58 -4.53
C PRO A 213 -1.32 4.04 -4.54
N LEU A 214 -0.17 4.36 -3.94
CA LEU A 214 0.36 5.72 -3.95
C LEU A 214 0.70 6.22 -5.36
N SER A 215 1.16 5.35 -6.27
CA SER A 215 1.43 5.74 -7.66
C SER A 215 0.14 6.15 -8.39
N VAL A 216 -0.96 5.48 -8.12
CA VAL A 216 -2.28 5.86 -8.68
C VAL A 216 -2.69 7.24 -8.18
N ILE A 217 -2.53 7.52 -6.87
CA ILE A 217 -2.79 8.85 -6.31
C ILE A 217 -1.91 9.89 -7.00
N GLY A 218 -0.62 9.58 -7.20
CA GLY A 218 0.32 10.48 -7.89
C GLY A 218 -0.07 10.77 -9.35
N ALA A 219 -0.51 9.75 -10.08
CA ALA A 219 -1.01 9.90 -11.44
C ALA A 219 -2.25 10.81 -11.48
N VAL A 220 -3.26 10.54 -10.63
CA VAL A 220 -4.48 11.36 -10.51
C VAL A 220 -4.16 12.81 -10.16
N VAL A 221 -3.27 13.06 -9.19
CA VAL A 221 -2.81 14.43 -8.86
C VAL A 221 -2.15 15.08 -10.05
N GLY A 222 -1.31 14.36 -10.79
CA GLY A 222 -0.70 14.84 -12.02
C GLY A 222 -1.72 15.20 -13.10
N GLU A 223 -2.77 14.43 -13.24
CA GLU A 223 -3.88 14.67 -14.15
C GLU A 223 -4.67 15.94 -13.82
N TRP A 224 -4.78 16.32 -12.56
CA TRP A 224 -5.43 17.57 -12.16
C TRP A 224 -4.75 18.82 -12.72
N PHE A 225 -3.45 18.75 -12.91
CA PHE A 225 -2.67 19.91 -13.43
C PHE A 225 -2.41 19.85 -14.93
N SER A 226 -2.41 18.66 -15.54
CA SER A 226 -2.18 18.50 -16.99
C SER A 226 -3.44 18.35 -17.82
N GLY A 227 -4.59 18.07 -17.21
CA GLY A 227 -5.96 18.32 -17.71
C GLY A 227 -6.43 17.66 -19.02
N ASP A 228 -5.61 16.82 -19.68
CA ASP A 228 -5.91 16.33 -21.02
C ASP A 228 -6.66 14.97 -21.04
N ARG A 229 -6.22 14.02 -20.21
CA ARG A 229 -6.72 12.64 -20.18
C ARG A 229 -6.50 11.99 -18.82
N GLY A 230 -7.30 10.97 -18.52
CA GLY A 230 -7.24 10.18 -17.28
C GLY A 230 -8.43 10.42 -16.37
N LEU A 231 -8.56 9.59 -15.32
CA LEU A 231 -9.68 9.69 -14.38
C LEU A 231 -9.66 10.98 -13.56
N GLY A 232 -8.47 11.44 -13.17
CA GLY A 232 -8.31 12.70 -12.44
C GLY A 232 -8.72 13.92 -13.26
N SER A 233 -8.44 13.91 -14.58
CA SER A 233 -8.87 14.96 -15.50
C SER A 233 -10.39 15.05 -15.57
N ILE A 234 -11.09 13.90 -15.62
CA ILE A 234 -12.57 13.87 -15.65
C ILE A 234 -13.14 14.53 -14.40
N VAL A 235 -12.54 14.29 -13.23
CA VAL A 235 -13.01 14.89 -11.96
C VAL A 235 -12.96 16.42 -12.00
N ILE A 236 -11.98 17.01 -12.69
CA ILE A 236 -11.84 18.47 -12.82
C ILE A 236 -12.80 19.03 -13.89
N VAL A 237 -12.97 18.32 -15.01
CA VAL A 237 -13.77 18.82 -16.16
C VAL A 237 -15.28 18.59 -15.95
N ALA A 238 -15.66 17.65 -15.08
CA ALA A 238 -17.06 17.34 -14.79
C ALA A 238 -17.76 18.37 -13.87
N HIS A 239 -17.07 19.42 -13.48
CA HIS A 239 -17.63 20.60 -12.79
C HIS A 239 -17.94 21.67 -13.82
#